data_bac8a3976c839906fdad4a83ffd7f268
#
_entry.id   bac8a3976c839906fdad4a83ffd7f268
#
_cell.length_a   1.000
_cell.length_b   1.000
_cell.length_c   1.000
_cell.angle_alpha   90.00
_cell.angle_beta   90.00
_cell.angle_gamma   90.00
#
_symmetry.space_group_name_H-M   'P 1'
#
loop_
_entity.id
_entity.type
_entity.pdbx_description
1 polymer ?
#
loop_
_entity_poly.entity_id
_entity_poly.type
_entity_poly.pdbx_seq_one_letter_code
_entity_poly.pdbx_strand_id
1 'polypeptide(L)'
;MIIGFYACSEDLTDNVLPNQDKAANKQEIMTRSAMLANESVEPTVKLGNKLENPYSVRNMKAAVRALKATGNIEIEVPESSIHPTHLYIEFSPESKEQLDILKADTTIEFYSYPLDYELIGTGVFDTAGALEDTQVESLYASWPYGKTLPSNVPYSILEELYIPDENLDDEPITRPGMVSSNFIEALVDKSLELTGNIDTEPETRASRYYPQGYIKAWDDIAQDYVPIGGVKVRARRWFTTRVGYTDRNGHYLCRGDGFERPANYSICWESNYWDIRDGSIVQAFYNGPKQRGYWNLNI
;
A
#
# COMPACT_ATOMS: atom_id res chain seq x y z
N MET A 1 -14.19 -69.27 28.76
CA MET A 1 -15.28 -68.72 27.93
C MET A 1 -14.63 -67.88 26.84
N ILE A 2 -14.45 -68.50 25.68
CA ILE A 2 -13.73 -67.90 24.55
C ILE A 2 -14.79 -67.50 23.53
N ILE A 3 -14.92 -66.21 23.24
CA ILE A 3 -15.83 -65.70 22.21
C ILE A 3 -14.97 -65.40 20.97
N GLY A 4 -15.16 -66.21 19.94
CA GLY A 4 -14.54 -66.04 18.64
C GLY A 4 -15.30 -65.01 17.82
N PHE A 5 -14.56 -64.10 17.14
CA PHE A 5 -15.10 -63.24 16.13
C PHE A 5 -14.86 -63.88 14.76
N TYR A 6 -15.93 -64.16 14.03
CA TYR A 6 -15.90 -64.50 12.60
C TYR A 6 -15.79 -63.22 11.78
N ALA A 7 -14.75 -63.14 10.96
CA ALA A 7 -14.67 -62.16 9.91
C ALA A 7 -15.25 -62.72 8.64
N CYS A 8 -16.32 -62.12 8.13
CA CYS A 8 -16.80 -62.36 6.77
C CYS A 8 -15.95 -61.54 5.80
N SER A 9 -15.23 -62.24 4.91
CA SER A 9 -14.66 -61.63 3.71
C SER A 9 -15.67 -61.79 2.58
N GLU A 10 -16.23 -60.68 2.10
CA GLU A 10 -16.95 -60.64 0.85
C GLU A 10 -15.99 -60.22 -0.26
N ASP A 11 -15.75 -61.13 -1.17
CA ASP A 11 -15.07 -60.89 -2.46
C ASP A 11 -15.94 -59.97 -3.33
N LEU A 12 -15.56 -58.73 -3.46
CA LEU A 12 -16.12 -57.84 -4.46
C LEU A 12 -15.24 -57.95 -5.72
N THR A 13 -15.81 -58.66 -6.70
CA THR A 13 -15.24 -58.73 -8.06
C THR A 13 -15.15 -57.38 -8.69
N ASP A 14 -13.90 -56.99 -9.03
CA ASP A 14 -13.53 -55.80 -9.80
C ASP A 14 -14.26 -55.77 -11.16
N ASN A 15 -15.27 -54.91 -11.29
CA ASN A 15 -15.71 -54.42 -12.56
C ASN A 15 -14.92 -53.14 -12.90
N VAL A 16 -13.78 -53.34 -13.56
CA VAL A 16 -12.98 -52.24 -14.12
C VAL A 16 -13.76 -51.65 -15.31
N LEU A 17 -14.45 -50.54 -15.08
CA LEU A 17 -14.90 -49.69 -16.19
C LEU A 17 -13.69 -48.88 -16.74
N PRO A 18 -13.57 -48.71 -18.03
CA PRO A 18 -12.39 -48.09 -18.63
C PRO A 18 -12.28 -46.61 -18.27
N ASN A 19 -11.08 -46.26 -17.89
CA ASN A 19 -10.60 -44.99 -17.33
C ASN A 19 -10.58 -43.84 -18.39
N GLN A 20 -11.65 -43.66 -19.17
CA GLN A 20 -11.72 -42.58 -20.18
C GLN A 20 -12.13 -41.21 -19.58
N ASP A 21 -12.96 -41.19 -18.55
CA ASP A 21 -13.44 -39.93 -17.98
C ASP A 21 -12.38 -39.18 -17.11
N LYS A 22 -11.44 -39.94 -16.51
CA LYS A 22 -10.33 -39.32 -15.75
C LYS A 22 -9.27 -38.68 -16.65
N ALA A 23 -9.07 -39.21 -17.85
CA ALA A 23 -8.11 -38.64 -18.80
C ALA A 23 -8.66 -37.35 -19.44
N ALA A 24 -9.96 -37.34 -19.79
CA ALA A 24 -10.62 -36.16 -20.33
C ALA A 24 -10.66 -35.01 -19.30
N ASN A 25 -11.01 -35.31 -18.04
CA ASN A 25 -11.07 -34.32 -16.98
C ASN A 25 -9.67 -33.77 -16.61
N LYS A 26 -8.64 -34.63 -16.61
CA LYS A 26 -7.26 -34.19 -16.38
C LYS A 26 -6.73 -33.30 -17.53
N GLN A 27 -7.13 -33.60 -18.77
CA GLN A 27 -6.75 -32.82 -19.92
C GLN A 27 -7.49 -31.50 -20.01
N GLU A 28 -8.76 -31.45 -19.58
CA GLU A 28 -9.55 -30.22 -19.47
C GLU A 28 -9.02 -29.29 -18.34
N ILE A 29 -8.64 -29.86 -17.20
CA ILE A 29 -8.00 -29.11 -16.09
C ILE A 29 -6.63 -28.60 -16.53
N MET A 30 -5.81 -29.39 -17.22
CA MET A 30 -4.52 -28.94 -17.76
C MET A 30 -4.68 -27.87 -18.83
N THR A 31 -5.71 -27.95 -19.67
CA THR A 31 -5.98 -26.93 -20.71
C THR A 31 -6.49 -25.63 -20.08
N ARG A 32 -7.32 -25.69 -19.05
CA ARG A 32 -7.75 -24.53 -18.28
C ARG A 32 -6.58 -23.90 -17.53
N SER A 33 -5.74 -24.68 -16.86
CA SER A 33 -4.53 -24.16 -16.21
C SER A 33 -3.55 -23.55 -17.23
N ALA A 34 -3.43 -24.12 -18.43
CA ALA A 34 -2.62 -23.56 -19.50
C ALA A 34 -3.26 -22.32 -20.12
N MET A 35 -4.60 -22.22 -20.18
CA MET A 35 -5.30 -21.01 -20.61
C MET A 35 -5.20 -19.89 -19.56
N LEU A 36 -5.29 -20.22 -18.27
CA LEU A 36 -5.08 -19.24 -17.18
C LEU A 36 -3.61 -18.80 -17.07
N ALA A 37 -2.66 -19.65 -17.44
CA ALA A 37 -1.24 -19.29 -17.48
C ALA A 37 -0.86 -18.47 -18.73
N ASN A 38 -1.74 -18.35 -19.73
CA ASN A 38 -1.50 -17.58 -20.96
C ASN A 38 -2.33 -16.28 -21.05
N GLU A 39 -3.24 -16.01 -20.11
CA GLU A 39 -3.72 -14.66 -19.88
C GLU A 39 -2.69 -13.97 -18.97
N SER A 40 -1.63 -13.46 -19.57
CA SER A 40 -0.85 -12.40 -18.94
C SER A 40 -1.86 -11.29 -18.62
N VAL A 41 -2.18 -11.11 -17.34
CA VAL A 41 -2.96 -9.96 -16.90
C VAL A 41 -2.15 -8.75 -17.33
N GLU A 42 -2.58 -8.09 -18.41
CA GLU A 42 -1.91 -6.89 -18.90
C GLU A 42 -1.83 -5.91 -17.73
N PRO A 43 -0.63 -5.43 -17.41
CA PRO A 43 -0.45 -4.49 -16.32
C PRO A 43 -1.28 -3.24 -16.63
N THR A 44 -2.18 -2.92 -15.72
CA THR A 44 -3.16 -1.83 -15.93
C THR A 44 -2.72 -0.53 -15.27
N VAL A 45 -1.71 -0.59 -14.41
CA VAL A 45 -1.17 0.57 -13.68
C VAL A 45 0.22 0.91 -14.18
N LYS A 46 0.44 2.19 -14.50
CA LYS A 46 1.73 2.70 -14.98
C LYS A 46 2.14 3.93 -14.18
N LEU A 47 3.44 4.18 -14.11
CA LEU A 47 3.95 5.46 -13.64
C LEU A 47 3.61 6.56 -14.64
N GLY A 48 3.00 7.62 -14.14
CA GLY A 48 2.75 8.85 -14.88
C GLY A 48 3.91 9.85 -14.73
N ASN A 49 3.56 11.13 -14.67
CA ASN A 49 4.52 12.19 -14.53
C ASN A 49 5.10 12.27 -13.11
N LYS A 50 6.35 12.72 -13.02
CA LYS A 50 6.91 13.15 -11.75
C LYS A 50 6.20 14.41 -11.28
N LEU A 51 5.77 14.43 -10.02
CA LEU A 51 5.10 15.56 -9.39
C LEU A 51 6.11 16.39 -8.59
N GLU A 52 5.89 17.70 -8.55
CA GLU A 52 6.63 18.55 -7.62
C GLU A 52 6.19 18.22 -6.19
N ASN A 53 7.14 17.91 -5.31
CA ASN A 53 6.84 17.41 -3.96
C ASN A 53 6.36 18.52 -3.01
N PRO A 54 5.09 18.55 -2.59
CA PRO A 54 4.57 19.57 -1.68
C PRO A 54 5.12 19.45 -0.25
N TYR A 55 5.56 18.27 0.15
CA TYR A 55 6.10 18.01 1.49
C TYR A 55 7.60 18.23 1.61
N SER A 56 8.27 18.69 0.56
CA SER A 56 9.67 19.07 0.69
C SER A 56 9.84 20.23 1.66
N VAL A 57 10.90 20.20 2.45
CA VAL A 57 11.23 21.32 3.37
C VAL A 57 11.27 22.65 2.63
N ARG A 58 11.76 22.65 1.38
CA ARG A 58 11.81 23.82 0.50
C ARG A 58 10.43 24.39 0.21
N ASN A 59 9.48 23.53 -0.21
CA ASN A 59 8.14 23.92 -0.63
C ASN A 59 7.28 24.29 0.59
N MET A 60 7.43 23.60 1.70
CA MET A 60 6.79 23.97 2.97
C MET A 60 7.26 25.33 3.48
N LYS A 61 8.56 25.66 3.41
CA LYS A 61 9.06 27.01 3.71
C LYS A 61 8.51 28.06 2.75
N ALA A 62 8.38 27.75 1.46
CA ALA A 62 7.75 28.64 0.49
C ALA A 62 6.26 28.87 0.82
N ALA A 63 5.55 27.86 1.25
CA ALA A 63 4.17 27.97 1.69
C ALA A 63 4.01 28.89 2.93
N VAL A 64 4.89 28.75 3.92
CA VAL A 64 4.91 29.69 5.08
C VAL A 64 5.10 31.13 4.62
N ARG A 65 6.05 31.40 3.70
CA ARG A 65 6.26 32.75 3.15
C ARG A 65 5.02 33.28 2.42
N ALA A 66 4.40 32.44 1.60
CA ALA A 66 3.20 32.82 0.86
C ALA A 66 2.02 33.13 1.79
N LEU A 67 1.78 32.30 2.81
CA LEU A 67 0.75 32.55 3.82
C LEU A 67 0.97 33.85 4.58
N LYS A 68 2.21 34.15 4.97
CA LYS A 68 2.57 35.43 5.61
C LYS A 68 2.27 36.64 4.73
N ALA A 69 2.51 36.51 3.43
CA ALA A 69 2.25 37.59 2.48
C ALA A 69 0.75 37.89 2.28
N THR A 70 -0.13 36.92 2.53
CA THR A 70 -1.59 37.13 2.41
C THR A 70 -2.19 37.93 3.58
N GLY A 71 -1.53 37.96 4.74
CA GLY A 71 -1.98 38.67 5.94
C GLY A 71 -3.27 38.12 6.57
N ASN A 72 -3.83 37.04 6.05
CA ASN A 72 -5.11 36.49 6.45
C ASN A 72 -5.05 35.50 7.61
N ILE A 73 -3.86 35.08 7.99
CA ILE A 73 -3.64 34.10 9.06
C ILE A 73 -2.60 34.69 10.01
N GLU A 74 -2.92 34.72 11.29
CA GLU A 74 -1.98 35.07 12.33
C GLU A 74 -0.92 33.94 12.42
N ILE A 75 0.18 34.13 11.67
CA ILE A 75 1.20 33.11 11.55
C ILE A 75 2.24 33.31 12.67
N GLU A 76 2.08 32.55 13.72
CA GLU A 76 3.04 32.50 14.82
C GLU A 76 4.31 31.69 14.50
N VAL A 77 4.27 30.86 13.43
CA VAL A 77 5.34 29.92 13.11
C VAL A 77 6.37 30.57 12.17
N PRO A 78 7.62 30.77 12.60
CA PRO A 78 8.67 31.27 11.73
C PRO A 78 9.06 30.18 10.71
N GLU A 79 9.51 30.59 9.52
CA GLU A 79 10.03 29.68 8.48
C GLU A 79 11.15 28.75 9.00
N SER A 80 11.93 29.25 9.97
CA SER A 80 12.98 28.50 10.64
C SER A 80 12.48 27.30 11.47
N SER A 81 11.19 27.23 11.77
CA SER A 81 10.60 26.08 12.48
C SER A 81 10.30 24.90 11.54
N ILE A 82 10.35 25.11 10.22
CA ILE A 82 10.19 24.02 9.26
C ILE A 82 11.52 23.29 9.12
N HIS A 83 11.65 22.18 9.84
CA HIS A 83 12.80 21.28 9.83
C HIS A 83 12.42 19.93 9.25
N PRO A 84 13.38 19.16 8.72
CA PRO A 84 13.11 17.80 8.28
C PRO A 84 12.52 16.95 9.40
N THR A 85 11.37 16.32 9.13
CA THR A 85 10.78 15.30 9.99
C THR A 85 11.04 13.89 9.44
N HIS A 86 11.22 13.80 8.12
CA HIS A 86 11.51 12.57 7.40
C HIS A 86 12.50 12.83 6.26
N LEU A 87 13.05 11.74 5.75
CA LEU A 87 13.84 11.70 4.53
C LEU A 87 13.08 10.87 3.49
N TYR A 88 13.01 11.36 2.26
CA TYR A 88 12.59 10.56 1.13
C TYR A 88 13.80 9.83 0.59
N ILE A 89 13.78 8.50 0.65
CA ILE A 89 14.95 7.66 0.35
C ILE A 89 14.59 6.63 -0.71
N GLU A 90 15.52 6.45 -1.64
CA GLU A 90 15.61 5.31 -2.54
C GLU A 90 16.68 4.37 -1.99
N PHE A 91 16.30 3.13 -1.70
CA PHE A 91 17.19 2.03 -1.36
C PHE A 91 17.44 1.18 -2.59
N SER A 92 18.68 0.80 -2.82
CA SER A 92 19.10 -0.03 -3.96
C SER A 92 19.73 -1.32 -3.44
N PRO A 93 18.96 -2.25 -2.86
CA PRO A 93 19.49 -3.50 -2.37
C PRO A 93 20.08 -4.32 -3.52
N GLU A 94 21.28 -4.87 -3.32
CA GLU A 94 22.03 -5.64 -4.32
C GLU A 94 21.87 -7.15 -4.12
N SER A 95 21.23 -7.55 -3.02
CA SER A 95 21.00 -8.96 -2.70
C SER A 95 19.70 -9.16 -1.91
N LYS A 96 19.26 -10.41 -1.85
CA LYS A 96 18.12 -10.81 -1.04
C LYS A 96 18.34 -10.54 0.44
N GLU A 97 19.56 -10.75 0.95
CA GLU A 97 19.89 -10.51 2.35
C GLU A 97 19.73 -9.03 2.71
N GLN A 98 20.13 -8.11 1.81
CA GLN A 98 19.92 -6.68 2.00
C GLN A 98 18.43 -6.31 1.96
N LEU A 99 17.67 -6.94 1.08
CA LEU A 99 16.22 -6.76 1.03
C LEU A 99 15.54 -7.26 2.33
N ASP A 100 15.98 -8.42 2.85
CA ASP A 100 15.44 -8.97 4.08
C ASP A 100 15.76 -8.07 5.30
N ILE A 101 16.92 -7.39 5.30
CA ILE A 101 17.25 -6.36 6.31
C ILE A 101 16.22 -5.21 6.28
N LEU A 102 15.88 -4.71 5.09
CA LEU A 102 14.88 -3.64 4.96
C LEU A 102 13.50 -4.12 5.44
N LYS A 103 13.08 -5.30 4.99
CA LYS A 103 11.77 -5.88 5.35
C LYS A 103 11.63 -6.25 6.83
N ALA A 104 12.74 -6.45 7.54
CA ALA A 104 12.71 -6.72 8.98
C ALA A 104 12.22 -5.50 9.80
N ASP A 105 12.33 -4.30 9.24
CA ASP A 105 11.78 -3.09 9.86
C ASP A 105 10.30 -2.90 9.49
N THR A 106 9.43 -3.47 10.30
CA THR A 106 7.97 -3.40 10.10
C THR A 106 7.36 -2.03 10.39
N THR A 107 8.14 -1.06 10.81
CA THR A 107 7.69 0.33 11.06
C THR A 107 7.78 1.20 9.81
N ILE A 108 8.44 0.72 8.76
CA ILE A 108 8.63 1.42 7.50
C ILE A 108 7.85 0.70 6.39
N GLU A 109 7.08 1.47 5.64
CA GLU A 109 6.43 0.97 4.42
C GLU A 109 7.32 1.25 3.22
N PHE A 110 7.67 0.18 2.50
CA PHE A 110 8.47 0.25 1.29
C PHE A 110 7.58 0.13 0.05
N TYR A 111 7.98 0.82 -1.01
CA TYR A 111 7.30 0.84 -2.30
C TYR A 111 8.28 0.53 -3.41
N SER A 112 7.85 -0.25 -4.40
CA SER A 112 8.62 -0.56 -5.61
C SER A 112 8.54 0.55 -6.68
N TYR A 113 8.00 1.69 -6.32
CA TYR A 113 7.87 2.85 -7.22
C TYR A 113 8.08 4.15 -6.45
N PRO A 114 8.55 5.22 -7.13
CA PRO A 114 8.75 6.53 -6.51
C PRO A 114 7.45 7.12 -5.99
N LEU A 115 7.48 7.70 -4.78
CA LEU A 115 6.30 8.22 -4.09
C LEU A 115 5.82 9.58 -4.63
N ASP A 116 6.65 10.26 -5.39
CA ASP A 116 6.42 11.56 -6.02
C ASP A 116 6.04 11.45 -7.51
N TYR A 117 5.55 10.27 -7.93
CA TYR A 117 5.00 10.04 -9.27
C TYR A 117 3.51 9.75 -9.21
N GLU A 118 2.81 10.12 -10.27
CA GLU A 118 1.44 9.69 -10.49
C GLU A 118 1.37 8.18 -10.71
N LEU A 119 0.33 7.53 -10.18
CA LEU A 119 -0.07 6.19 -10.57
C LEU A 119 -1.30 6.30 -11.48
N ILE A 120 -1.16 5.89 -12.73
CA ILE A 120 -2.23 5.95 -13.73
C ILE A 120 -2.87 4.58 -13.85
N GLY A 121 -4.20 4.51 -13.60
CA GLY A 121 -4.98 3.29 -13.67
C GLY A 121 -5.18 2.60 -12.33
N THR A 122 -6.05 1.58 -12.36
CA THR A 122 -6.32 0.68 -11.23
C THR A 122 -6.04 -0.74 -11.67
N GLY A 123 -5.58 -1.60 -10.76
CA GLY A 123 -5.25 -2.97 -11.06
C GLY A 123 -3.82 -3.35 -10.68
N VAL A 124 -3.25 -4.32 -11.36
CA VAL A 124 -1.88 -4.79 -11.11
C VAL A 124 -0.88 -3.75 -11.64
N PHE A 125 0.14 -3.44 -10.83
CA PHE A 125 1.23 -2.57 -11.25
C PHE A 125 2.17 -3.31 -12.20
N ASP A 126 2.55 -2.62 -13.30
CA ASP A 126 3.52 -3.15 -14.25
C ASP A 126 4.92 -3.08 -13.66
N THR A 127 5.35 -4.20 -13.09
CA THR A 127 6.75 -4.43 -12.77
C THR A 127 7.52 -5.03 -13.96
N ALA A 128 6.87 -5.22 -15.11
CA ALA A 128 7.37 -5.98 -16.26
C ALA A 128 8.37 -5.24 -17.17
N GLY A 129 8.80 -4.03 -16.83
CA GLY A 129 10.14 -3.62 -17.26
C GLY A 129 11.18 -4.37 -16.42
N ALA A 130 10.70 -5.28 -15.58
CA ALA A 130 11.36 -6.01 -14.53
C ALA A 130 12.33 -7.02 -15.13
N LEU A 131 13.50 -6.72 -14.96
CA LEU A 131 14.61 -7.38 -14.35
C LEU A 131 14.54 -8.91 -14.46
N GLU A 132 15.49 -9.47 -15.17
CA GLU A 132 15.82 -10.89 -15.07
C GLU A 132 15.80 -11.31 -13.57
N ASP A 133 15.38 -12.52 -13.26
CA ASP A 133 15.16 -13.11 -11.92
C ASP A 133 16.22 -12.82 -10.84
N THR A 134 17.28 -12.11 -11.16
CA THR A 134 18.43 -11.83 -10.29
C THR A 134 18.56 -10.36 -9.88
N GLN A 135 17.78 -9.43 -10.44
CA GLN A 135 17.90 -8.01 -10.10
C GLN A 135 16.91 -7.63 -9.00
N VAL A 136 17.41 -7.02 -7.96
CA VAL A 136 16.60 -6.47 -6.88
C VAL A 136 16.20 -5.05 -7.25
N GLU A 137 14.91 -4.77 -7.28
CA GLU A 137 14.41 -3.43 -7.60
C GLU A 137 14.71 -2.43 -6.48
N SER A 138 14.82 -1.15 -6.88
CA SER A 138 14.87 -0.05 -5.92
C SER A 138 13.60 0.01 -5.08
N LEU A 139 13.76 0.32 -3.80
CA LEU A 139 12.67 0.52 -2.86
C LEU A 139 12.64 1.96 -2.37
N TYR A 140 11.46 2.53 -2.36
CA TYR A 140 11.24 3.91 -1.95
C TYR A 140 10.52 3.97 -0.60
N ALA A 141 10.97 4.84 0.29
CA ALA A 141 10.36 4.98 1.60
C ALA A 141 10.42 6.42 2.12
N SER A 142 9.47 6.74 3.00
CA SER A 142 9.52 7.89 3.90
C SER A 142 10.18 7.43 5.21
N TRP A 143 11.38 7.91 5.47
CA TRP A 143 12.22 7.48 6.60
C TRP A 143 12.24 8.54 7.69
N PRO A 144 11.87 8.25 8.95
CA PRO A 144 11.88 9.23 10.04
C PRO A 144 13.26 9.86 10.21
N TYR A 145 13.31 11.19 10.30
CA TYR A 145 14.56 11.91 10.50
C TYR A 145 15.20 11.52 11.84
N GLY A 146 16.50 11.22 11.81
CA GLY A 146 17.23 10.75 13.00
C GLY A 146 17.12 9.23 13.26
N LYS A 147 16.26 8.49 12.57
CA LYS A 147 16.27 7.03 12.64
C LYS A 147 17.53 6.50 11.93
N THR A 148 18.22 5.56 12.57
CA THR A 148 19.45 4.96 12.01
C THR A 148 19.17 4.25 10.71
N LEU A 149 19.90 4.61 9.66
CA LEU A 149 19.84 3.93 8.36
C LEU A 149 20.62 2.61 8.39
N PRO A 150 20.19 1.59 7.65
CA PRO A 150 20.89 0.32 7.56
C PRO A 150 22.24 0.52 6.83
N SER A 151 23.34 0.22 7.50
CA SER A 151 24.69 0.46 6.99
C SER A 151 25.09 -0.43 5.81
N ASN A 152 24.38 -1.55 5.62
CA ASN A 152 24.74 -2.58 4.64
C ASN A 152 23.87 -2.55 3.38
N VAL A 153 23.00 -1.56 3.24
CA VAL A 153 22.14 -1.43 2.08
C VAL A 153 22.44 -0.08 1.41
N PRO A 154 22.81 -0.05 0.12
CA PRO A 154 23.00 1.20 -0.61
C PRO A 154 21.72 2.00 -0.64
N TYR A 155 21.83 3.32 -0.51
CA TYR A 155 20.70 4.23 -0.57
C TYR A 155 21.10 5.61 -1.10
N SER A 156 20.10 6.33 -1.59
CA SER A 156 20.19 7.74 -1.97
C SER A 156 19.11 8.54 -1.27
N ILE A 157 19.47 9.63 -0.61
CA ILE A 157 18.48 10.58 -0.07
C ILE A 157 18.03 11.45 -1.24
N LEU A 158 16.76 11.34 -1.59
CA LEU A 158 16.16 12.08 -2.70
C LEU A 158 15.74 13.48 -2.27
N GLU A 159 15.15 13.60 -1.06
CA GLU A 159 14.68 14.87 -0.55
C GLU A 159 14.48 14.87 0.97
N GLU A 160 14.60 16.04 1.60
CA GLU A 160 14.20 16.27 2.99
C GLU A 160 12.73 16.65 3.04
N LEU A 161 11.95 15.96 3.89
CA LEU A 161 10.52 16.14 4.02
C LEU A 161 10.16 16.80 5.35
N TYR A 162 9.20 17.71 5.29
CA TYR A 162 8.45 18.15 6.44
C TYR A 162 7.04 17.57 6.32
N ILE A 163 6.77 16.50 7.05
CA ILE A 163 5.44 15.91 7.17
C ILE A 163 4.88 16.43 8.49
N PRO A 164 3.94 17.39 8.45
CA PRO A 164 3.35 17.91 9.66
C PRO A 164 2.56 16.82 10.39
N ASP A 165 2.48 16.94 11.71
CA ASP A 165 1.59 16.10 12.50
C ASP A 165 0.15 16.61 12.28
N GLU A 166 -0.60 15.92 11.45
CA GLU A 166 -2.01 16.23 11.19
C GLU A 166 -2.93 15.85 12.37
N ASN A 167 -2.35 15.28 13.44
CA ASN A 167 -3.07 14.75 14.62
C ASN A 167 -3.17 15.75 15.76
N LEU A 168 -2.76 16.97 15.55
CA LEU A 168 -3.01 18.01 16.53
C LEU A 168 -4.53 18.16 16.62
N ASP A 169 -5.12 17.40 17.57
CA ASP A 169 -6.53 17.50 17.93
C ASP A 169 -6.89 18.96 18.12
N ASP A 170 -8.17 19.30 17.92
CA ASP A 170 -8.79 20.62 18.20
C ASP A 170 -8.68 21.04 19.68
N GLU A 171 -7.69 20.51 20.40
CA GLU A 171 -7.34 20.95 21.74
C GLU A 171 -6.93 22.42 21.67
N PRO A 172 -7.56 23.28 22.45
CA PRO A 172 -7.21 24.69 22.47
C PRO A 172 -5.71 24.83 22.78
N ILE A 173 -5.01 25.63 21.97
CA ILE A 173 -3.58 25.92 22.10
C ILE A 173 -3.29 26.40 23.52
N THR A 174 -2.88 25.47 24.39
CA THR A 174 -2.63 25.74 25.79
C THR A 174 -1.15 25.99 26.12
N ARG A 175 -0.26 25.81 25.11
CA ARG A 175 1.18 25.97 25.29
C ARG A 175 1.76 26.89 24.21
N PRO A 176 2.64 27.86 24.61
CA PRO A 176 3.38 28.67 23.64
C PRO A 176 4.19 27.78 22.69
N GLY A 177 4.02 27.97 21.38
CA GLY A 177 4.73 27.21 20.32
C GLY A 177 3.98 26.00 19.76
N MET A 178 2.75 25.71 20.21
CA MET A 178 1.87 24.76 19.52
C MET A 178 1.30 25.42 18.26
N VAL A 179 1.38 24.67 17.17
CA VAL A 179 0.84 25.06 15.87
C VAL A 179 -0.62 24.61 15.82
N SER A 180 -1.55 25.50 15.44
CA SER A 180 -2.96 25.12 15.33
C SER A 180 -3.19 24.17 14.15
N SER A 181 -4.17 23.27 14.28
CA SER A 181 -4.61 22.41 13.19
C SER A 181 -4.99 23.22 11.94
N ASN A 182 -5.64 24.36 12.10
CA ASN A 182 -5.98 25.29 11.02
C ASN A 182 -4.74 25.82 10.28
N PHE A 183 -3.64 26.06 10.99
CA PHE A 183 -2.38 26.47 10.34
C PHE A 183 -1.74 25.32 9.58
N ILE A 184 -1.73 24.12 10.12
CA ILE A 184 -1.19 22.93 9.46
C ILE A 184 -1.96 22.66 8.15
N GLU A 185 -3.29 22.71 8.22
CA GLU A 185 -4.15 22.57 7.04
C GLU A 185 -3.82 23.65 5.99
N ALA A 186 -3.81 24.92 6.39
CA ALA A 186 -3.47 26.01 5.48
C ALA A 186 -2.06 25.91 4.90
N LEU A 187 -1.09 25.41 5.68
CA LEU A 187 0.28 25.19 5.23
C LEU A 187 0.34 24.11 4.13
N VAL A 188 -0.30 22.97 4.38
CA VAL A 188 -0.35 21.88 3.42
C VAL A 188 -1.08 22.33 2.14
N ASP A 189 -2.22 23.02 2.27
CA ASP A 189 -2.97 23.55 1.14
C ASP A 189 -2.16 24.51 0.29
N LYS A 190 -1.50 25.45 0.94
CA LYS A 190 -0.66 26.41 0.22
C LYS A 190 0.52 25.72 -0.47
N SER A 191 1.09 24.69 0.13
CA SER A 191 2.16 23.92 -0.50
C SER A 191 1.67 23.11 -1.70
N LEU A 192 0.49 22.48 -1.60
CA LEU A 192 -0.16 21.80 -2.72
C LEU A 192 -0.49 22.79 -3.86
N GLU A 193 -0.98 24.00 -3.53
CA GLU A 193 -1.24 25.05 -4.52
C GLU A 193 0.05 25.46 -5.25
N LEU A 194 1.11 25.75 -4.51
CA LEU A 194 2.38 26.22 -5.08
C LEU A 194 3.06 25.16 -5.97
N THR A 195 2.79 23.89 -5.71
CA THR A 195 3.35 22.77 -6.48
C THR A 195 2.40 22.23 -7.56
N GLY A 196 1.20 22.86 -7.72
CA GLY A 196 0.21 22.45 -8.73
C GLY A 196 -0.48 21.13 -8.43
N ASN A 197 -0.46 20.68 -7.17
CA ASN A 197 -1.02 19.38 -6.75
C ASN A 197 -2.34 19.51 -5.98
N ILE A 198 -3.11 20.55 -6.23
CA ILE A 198 -4.42 20.73 -5.61
C ILE A 198 -5.35 19.60 -6.03
N ASP A 199 -5.97 18.94 -5.05
CA ASP A 199 -7.05 18.00 -5.34
C ASP A 199 -8.23 18.77 -5.94
N THR A 200 -8.72 18.34 -7.11
CA THR A 200 -9.79 19.03 -7.87
C THR A 200 -11.18 18.89 -7.26
N GLU A 201 -11.34 18.10 -6.23
CA GLU A 201 -12.59 17.98 -5.49
C GLU A 201 -12.81 19.23 -4.61
N PRO A 202 -13.98 19.90 -4.69
CA PRO A 202 -14.26 21.07 -3.86
C PRO A 202 -14.27 20.66 -2.39
N GLU A 203 -13.32 21.17 -1.65
CA GLU A 203 -13.19 20.92 -0.22
C GLU A 203 -14.24 21.69 0.58
N THR A 204 -15.40 21.07 0.79
CA THR A 204 -16.11 21.36 2.04
C THR A 204 -15.26 20.73 3.16
N ARG A 205 -15.03 21.45 4.28
CA ARG A 205 -14.36 20.93 5.49
C ARG A 205 -14.88 19.53 5.75
N ALA A 206 -14.12 18.57 5.29
CA ALA A 206 -14.55 17.20 5.34
C ALA A 206 -13.99 16.58 6.62
N SER A 207 -14.87 16.06 7.47
CA SER A 207 -14.48 15.35 8.68
C SER A 207 -13.44 14.28 8.37
N ARG A 208 -12.48 14.11 9.25
CA ARG A 208 -11.47 13.04 9.19
C ARG A 208 -12.15 11.68 9.01
N TYR A 209 -11.63 10.86 8.12
CA TYR A 209 -12.10 9.50 7.89
C TYR A 209 -10.99 8.49 8.11
N TYR A 210 -11.38 7.26 8.45
CA TYR A 210 -10.46 6.14 8.60
C TYR A 210 -10.63 5.20 7.40
N PRO A 211 -9.56 4.93 6.63
CA PRO A 211 -9.64 4.02 5.50
C PRO A 211 -10.07 2.63 5.93
N GLN A 212 -11.15 2.11 5.35
CA GLN A 212 -11.71 0.80 5.69
C GLN A 212 -12.50 0.22 4.53
N GLY A 213 -12.87 -1.06 4.61
CA GLY A 213 -13.67 -1.72 3.60
C GLY A 213 -13.58 -3.24 3.68
N TYR A 214 -13.91 -3.90 2.57
CA TYR A 214 -13.95 -5.35 2.47
C TYR A 214 -13.20 -5.82 1.24
N ILE A 215 -12.43 -6.92 1.40
CA ILE A 215 -11.77 -7.62 0.30
C ILE A 215 -12.36 -9.03 0.20
N LYS A 216 -12.80 -9.39 -1.00
CA LYS A 216 -13.35 -10.70 -1.31
C LYS A 216 -12.72 -11.24 -2.59
N ALA A 217 -12.63 -12.57 -2.71
CA ALA A 217 -12.25 -13.24 -3.95
C ALA A 217 -13.34 -14.18 -4.42
N TRP A 218 -13.37 -14.40 -5.73
CA TRP A 218 -14.23 -15.39 -6.31
C TRP A 218 -13.80 -16.80 -5.90
N ASP A 219 -14.74 -17.61 -5.44
CA ASP A 219 -14.53 -19.02 -5.10
C ASP A 219 -15.30 -19.89 -6.09
N ASP A 220 -14.56 -20.68 -6.88
CA ASP A 220 -15.15 -21.56 -7.90
C ASP A 220 -16.00 -22.69 -7.32
N ILE A 221 -15.77 -23.06 -6.07
CA ILE A 221 -16.56 -24.10 -5.39
C ILE A 221 -17.85 -23.52 -4.85
N ALA A 222 -17.76 -22.38 -4.17
CA ALA A 222 -18.94 -21.69 -3.62
C ALA A 222 -19.75 -20.99 -4.70
N GLN A 223 -19.17 -20.72 -5.91
CA GLN A 223 -19.75 -19.92 -6.97
C GLN A 223 -20.20 -18.53 -6.50
N ASP A 224 -19.43 -17.93 -5.59
CA ASP A 224 -19.71 -16.63 -4.97
C ASP A 224 -18.40 -15.95 -4.53
N TYR A 225 -18.48 -14.67 -4.21
CA TYR A 225 -17.39 -13.91 -3.61
C TYR A 225 -17.29 -14.19 -2.10
N VAL A 226 -16.21 -14.85 -1.72
CA VAL A 226 -15.91 -15.16 -0.31
C VAL A 226 -14.92 -14.16 0.30
N PRO A 227 -15.04 -13.85 1.59
CA PRO A 227 -14.13 -12.94 2.27
C PRO A 227 -12.72 -13.53 2.36
N ILE A 228 -11.69 -12.68 2.18
CA ILE A 228 -10.30 -13.08 2.38
C ILE A 228 -9.74 -12.42 3.63
N GLY A 229 -9.27 -13.24 4.58
CA GLY A 229 -8.59 -12.78 5.78
C GLY A 229 -7.07 -12.64 5.57
N GLY A 230 -6.46 -11.67 6.26
CA GLY A 230 -5.00 -11.47 6.30
C GLY A 230 -4.41 -10.67 5.13
N VAL A 231 -5.22 -10.09 4.25
CA VAL A 231 -4.75 -9.23 3.17
C VAL A 231 -4.27 -7.90 3.75
N LYS A 232 -3.06 -7.50 3.40
CA LYS A 232 -2.51 -6.18 3.76
C LYS A 232 -3.09 -5.11 2.84
N VAL A 233 -3.79 -4.13 3.42
CA VAL A 233 -4.32 -2.97 2.71
C VAL A 233 -3.55 -1.73 3.14
N ARG A 234 -3.14 -0.93 2.18
CA ARG A 234 -2.49 0.36 2.37
C ARG A 234 -3.37 1.47 1.84
N ALA A 235 -3.53 2.53 2.62
CA ALA A 235 -4.05 3.81 2.17
C ALA A 235 -2.92 4.84 2.26
N ARG A 236 -2.50 5.40 1.13
CA ARG A 236 -1.37 6.31 1.05
C ARG A 236 -1.79 7.67 0.51
N ARG A 237 -1.34 8.71 1.20
CA ARG A 237 -1.37 10.07 0.72
C ARG A 237 0.06 10.62 0.74
N TRP A 238 0.65 10.85 -0.43
CA TRP A 238 2.04 11.25 -0.58
C TRP A 238 2.98 10.32 0.20
N PHE A 239 3.59 10.84 1.25
CA PHE A 239 4.58 10.15 2.10
C PHE A 239 3.98 9.54 3.36
N THR A 240 2.69 9.72 3.60
CA THR A 240 1.97 9.15 4.75
C THR A 240 1.19 7.93 4.34
N THR A 241 1.41 6.81 5.02
CA THR A 241 0.72 5.54 4.76
C THR A 241 0.03 5.05 6.02
N ARG A 242 -1.19 4.55 5.87
CA ARG A 242 -1.95 3.85 6.91
C ARG A 242 -2.20 2.42 6.45
N VAL A 243 -1.96 1.46 7.35
CA VAL A 243 -2.01 0.02 7.03
C VAL A 243 -3.10 -0.65 7.84
N GLY A 244 -3.84 -1.54 7.20
CA GLY A 244 -4.79 -2.44 7.81
C GLY A 244 -4.63 -3.85 7.25
N TYR A 245 -5.12 -4.83 8.00
CA TYR A 245 -5.20 -6.22 7.55
C TYR A 245 -6.65 -6.68 7.62
N THR A 246 -7.08 -7.43 6.62
CA THR A 246 -8.43 -7.97 6.63
C THR A 246 -8.59 -9.03 7.73
N ASP A 247 -9.74 -9.01 8.40
CA ASP A 247 -10.15 -10.03 9.33
C ASP A 247 -10.75 -11.26 8.59
N ARG A 248 -11.24 -12.24 9.33
CA ARG A 248 -11.89 -13.45 8.78
C ARG A 248 -13.16 -13.15 7.94
N ASN A 249 -13.75 -11.97 8.10
CA ASN A 249 -14.91 -11.53 7.33
C ASN A 249 -14.51 -10.67 6.12
N GLY A 250 -13.20 -10.57 5.85
CA GLY A 250 -12.66 -9.73 4.79
C GLY A 250 -12.64 -8.23 5.10
N HIS A 251 -13.06 -7.82 6.31
CA HIS A 251 -13.08 -6.42 6.72
C HIS A 251 -11.70 -5.96 7.14
N TYR A 252 -11.28 -4.77 6.66
CA TYR A 252 -10.08 -4.07 7.12
C TYR A 252 -10.40 -2.67 7.63
N LEU A 253 -9.59 -2.22 8.57
CA LEU A 253 -9.52 -0.86 9.05
C LEU A 253 -8.04 -0.47 9.13
N CYS A 254 -7.63 0.54 8.37
CA CYS A 254 -6.26 1.04 8.45
C CYS A 254 -6.04 1.77 9.78
N ARG A 255 -4.97 1.39 10.46
CA ARG A 255 -4.63 1.90 11.80
C ARG A 255 -3.92 3.24 11.73
N GLY A 256 -3.94 3.95 12.86
CA GLY A 256 -3.37 5.28 13.02
C GLY A 256 -4.42 6.36 12.79
N ASP A 257 -3.94 7.59 12.62
CA ASP A 257 -4.82 8.72 12.40
C ASP A 257 -5.42 8.67 11.00
N GLY A 258 -6.64 9.14 10.90
CA GLY A 258 -7.36 9.16 9.62
C GLY A 258 -6.76 10.17 8.64
N PHE A 259 -7.40 10.29 7.50
CA PHE A 259 -7.12 11.32 6.49
C PHE A 259 -8.30 12.28 6.38
N GLU A 260 -8.01 13.53 6.10
CA GLU A 260 -9.04 14.52 5.75
C GLU A 260 -9.29 14.58 4.25
N ARG A 261 -8.30 14.17 3.45
CA ARG A 261 -8.27 14.22 1.99
C ARG A 261 -8.21 12.83 1.38
N PRO A 262 -8.57 12.67 0.08
CA PRO A 262 -8.52 11.36 -0.58
C PRO A 262 -7.14 10.72 -0.48
N ALA A 263 -7.12 9.43 -0.16
CA ALA A 263 -5.92 8.59 -0.15
C ALA A 263 -5.99 7.57 -1.30
N ASN A 264 -4.83 7.19 -1.83
CA ASN A 264 -4.72 6.12 -2.81
C ASN A 264 -4.70 4.78 -2.06
N TYR A 265 -5.63 3.90 -2.39
CA TYR A 265 -5.71 2.57 -1.82
C TYR A 265 -4.88 1.58 -2.62
N SER A 266 -4.30 0.62 -1.94
CA SER A 266 -3.66 -0.53 -2.58
C SER A 266 -3.71 -1.75 -1.68
N ILE A 267 -3.65 -2.93 -2.26
CA ILE A 267 -3.43 -4.17 -1.53
C ILE A 267 -2.07 -4.73 -1.89
N CYS A 268 -1.39 -5.29 -0.89
CA CYS A 268 -0.19 -6.08 -1.10
C CYS A 268 -0.56 -7.54 -0.88
N TRP A 269 -0.08 -8.41 -1.76
CA TRP A 269 -0.23 -9.85 -1.63
C TRP A 269 0.72 -10.41 -0.56
N GLU A 270 0.65 -9.79 0.62
CA GLU A 270 1.43 -10.14 1.79
C GLU A 270 0.52 -10.25 3.00
N SER A 271 0.71 -11.28 3.78
CA SER A 271 0.12 -11.41 5.10
C SER A 271 1.14 -11.94 6.09
N ASN A 272 0.77 -12.01 7.39
CA ASN A 272 1.61 -12.66 8.40
C ASN A 272 1.80 -14.17 8.14
N TYR A 273 1.03 -14.75 7.22
CA TYR A 273 1.00 -16.19 6.96
C TYR A 273 1.45 -16.58 5.56
N TRP A 274 1.43 -15.66 4.61
CA TRP A 274 1.79 -15.92 3.22
C TRP A 274 2.30 -14.66 2.53
N ASP A 275 3.16 -14.84 1.56
CA ASP A 275 3.75 -13.81 0.72
C ASP A 275 3.67 -14.32 -0.72
N ILE A 276 2.83 -13.69 -1.54
CA ILE A 276 2.70 -14.03 -2.96
C ILE A 276 3.54 -13.03 -3.75
N ARG A 277 4.46 -13.57 -4.53
CA ARG A 277 5.31 -12.84 -5.45
C ARG A 277 5.00 -13.26 -6.87
N ASP A 278 5.08 -12.34 -7.79
CA ASP A 278 4.86 -12.54 -9.23
C ASP A 278 6.10 -13.07 -9.97
N GLY A 279 7.02 -13.70 -9.25
CA GLY A 279 8.33 -14.14 -9.78
C GLY A 279 9.46 -13.14 -9.54
N SER A 280 9.15 -11.94 -9.02
CA SER A 280 10.15 -10.95 -8.62
C SER A 280 10.46 -11.03 -7.12
N ILE A 281 11.53 -10.38 -6.67
CA ILE A 281 11.87 -10.25 -5.25
C ILE A 281 10.93 -9.24 -4.57
N VAL A 282 10.30 -8.37 -5.34
CA VAL A 282 9.37 -7.35 -4.88
C VAL A 282 7.96 -7.92 -4.78
N GLN A 283 7.19 -7.43 -3.83
CA GLN A 283 5.80 -7.84 -3.66
C GLN A 283 4.93 -7.33 -4.79
N ALA A 284 4.16 -8.22 -5.39
CA ALA A 284 3.05 -7.82 -6.21
C ALA A 284 2.05 -6.97 -5.41
N PHE A 285 1.53 -5.93 -6.01
CA PHE A 285 0.47 -5.14 -5.42
C PHE A 285 -0.61 -4.79 -6.44
N TYR A 286 -1.80 -4.57 -5.94
CA TYR A 286 -2.92 -4.06 -6.73
C TYR A 286 -3.20 -2.62 -6.33
N ASN A 287 -3.12 -1.69 -7.29
CA ASN A 287 -3.44 -0.29 -7.08
C ASN A 287 -4.95 -0.08 -7.18
N GLY A 288 -5.54 0.43 -6.12
CA GLY A 288 -6.94 0.83 -6.07
C GLY A 288 -7.15 2.29 -6.44
N PRO A 289 -8.36 2.81 -6.19
CA PRO A 289 -8.69 4.19 -6.49
C PRO A 289 -8.07 5.17 -5.47
N LYS A 290 -7.94 6.42 -5.88
CA LYS A 290 -7.75 7.56 -4.98
C LYS A 290 -9.12 8.07 -4.56
N GLN A 291 -9.51 7.83 -3.31
CA GLN A 291 -10.83 8.22 -2.79
C GLN A 291 -10.85 8.39 -1.27
N ARG A 292 -11.96 8.86 -0.75
CA ARG A 292 -12.25 8.95 0.69
C ARG A 292 -13.09 7.75 1.15
N GLY A 293 -12.96 7.40 2.42
CA GLY A 293 -13.88 6.49 3.10
C GLY A 293 -13.68 5.01 2.77
N TYR A 294 -14.75 4.36 2.35
CA TYR A 294 -14.77 2.92 2.10
C TYR A 294 -14.22 2.57 0.73
N TRP A 295 -13.38 1.54 0.68
CA TRP A 295 -13.02 0.87 -0.55
C TRP A 295 -13.22 -0.64 -0.43
N ASN A 296 -14.12 -1.16 -1.25
CA ASN A 296 -14.39 -2.59 -1.35
C ASN A 296 -13.83 -3.11 -2.66
N LEU A 297 -13.19 -4.27 -2.61
CA LEU A 297 -12.62 -4.94 -3.77
C LEU A 297 -13.10 -6.39 -3.83
N ASN A 298 -13.62 -6.76 -4.99
CA ASN A 298 -13.91 -8.13 -5.36
C ASN A 298 -12.91 -8.54 -6.46
N ILE A 299 -12.08 -9.54 -6.18
CA ILE A 299 -11.02 -10.05 -7.05
C ILE A 299 -11.45 -11.38 -7.64
#